data_a91dce5da84cd7ba59ee77a539f216c0
#
_entry.id   a91dce5da84cd7ba59ee77a539f216c0
#
_cell.length_a   1.000
_cell.length_b   1.000
_cell.length_c   1.000
_cell.angle_alpha   90.00
_cell.angle_beta   90.00
_cell.angle_gamma   90.00
#
_symmetry.space_group_name_H-M   'P 1'
#
loop_
_entity.id
_entity.type
_entity.pdbx_description
1 polymer ?
#
loop_
_entity_poly.entity_id
_entity_poly.type
_entity_poly.pdbx_seq_one_letter_code
_entity_poly.pdbx_strand_id
1 'polypeptide(L)'
;MWFAEPAGKSPHAAARLRRRALFTAAAAGLATPSLPRFARAAEVTWRLGHNAPAYFPLHLRLMEAAKAIETQSAGRMVLEVHPNSELGSAVGLFAQLRAGTVDVVPVTCQLLAGETAFGALPMLGFVFPGYDAVWAALDGDLGGFIRAQVKERLKIFPMDRCWNFGLRQVTTSAKVVNVAADIEGLRLRTPPEPDFIGLLQALKVLPVTTPLSGLERALETHALDGQESVLPLIKAARLYMAQSTCSLTNHVWDGHWICVSEKAWLNLPLKLKDIATAAFNEGGLHQRADTVANDAQVQKEMEAKGMKFNAVDTQSFRQALRKAGYYAAWQAKTGDGWAVLEKYSGRLT
;
A
#
# COMPACT_ATOMS: atom_id res chain seq x y z
N MET A 1 -52.27 16.49 -25.74
CA MET A 1 -53.68 16.08 -25.82
C MET A 1 -54.04 15.57 -24.46
N TRP A 2 -54.73 16.45 -23.79
CA TRP A 2 -56.01 16.39 -23.10
C TRP A 2 -55.94 15.72 -21.74
N PHE A 3 -56.03 16.51 -20.61
CA PHE A 3 -57.21 17.04 -19.85
C PHE A 3 -57.85 15.93 -18.96
N ALA A 4 -58.29 16.07 -17.74
CA ALA A 4 -58.47 17.21 -16.82
C ALA A 4 -58.85 16.60 -15.45
N GLU A 5 -58.65 17.37 -14.37
CA GLU A 5 -59.36 17.28 -13.08
C GLU A 5 -60.88 17.50 -13.26
N PRO A 6 -61.76 17.26 -12.24
CA PRO A 6 -61.85 18.17 -11.10
C PRO A 6 -62.39 17.59 -9.75
N ALA A 7 -61.98 18.21 -8.69
CA ALA A 7 -62.70 18.87 -7.59
C ALA A 7 -64.04 18.34 -7.03
N GLY A 8 -64.15 18.40 -5.66
CA GLY A 8 -65.43 18.40 -4.95
C GLY A 8 -65.41 18.26 -3.43
N LYS A 9 -65.19 19.35 -2.70
CA LYS A 9 -65.91 19.93 -1.53
C LYS A 9 -66.36 19.05 -0.35
N SER A 10 -65.97 19.52 0.85
CA SER A 10 -66.51 19.32 2.21
C SER A 10 -67.98 19.73 2.31
N PRO A 11 -68.78 19.62 3.47
CA PRO A 11 -68.41 20.11 4.80
C PRO A 11 -69.12 19.43 6.06
N HIS A 12 -68.58 19.83 7.22
CA HIS A 12 -69.31 20.05 8.55
C HIS A 12 -70.16 18.98 9.16
N ALA A 13 -69.90 18.67 10.43
CA ALA A 13 -70.79 18.95 11.56
C ALA A 13 -70.13 18.70 12.93
N ALA A 14 -70.26 19.65 13.79
CA ALA A 14 -69.87 19.66 15.20
C ALA A 14 -70.91 18.95 16.05
N ALA A 15 -70.50 18.27 17.13
CA ALA A 15 -71.35 18.06 18.27
C ALA A 15 -70.58 17.81 19.57
N ARG A 16 -70.95 18.51 20.56
CA ARG A 16 -70.47 18.87 21.90
C ARG A 16 -70.50 17.72 22.92
N LEU A 17 -69.56 17.85 23.89
CA LEU A 17 -69.66 17.68 25.35
C LEU A 17 -70.02 16.31 25.96
N ARG A 18 -69.11 15.77 26.78
CA ARG A 18 -69.39 15.69 28.27
C ARG A 18 -68.07 15.33 29.01
N ARG A 19 -67.83 16.10 30.09
CA ARG A 19 -66.81 15.93 31.13
C ARG A 19 -67.00 14.62 31.87
N ARG A 20 -65.93 13.90 32.17
CA ARG A 20 -65.69 13.14 33.39
C ARG A 20 -64.21 13.13 33.70
N ALA A 21 -63.90 13.80 34.82
CA ALA A 21 -62.57 13.77 35.41
C ALA A 21 -62.35 12.41 36.08
N LEU A 22 -61.25 11.81 35.85
CA LEU A 22 -60.67 10.75 36.69
C LEU A 22 -59.19 11.05 36.83
N PHE A 23 -58.79 11.38 38.04
CA PHE A 23 -57.41 11.52 38.48
C PHE A 23 -56.72 10.16 38.41
N THR A 24 -55.71 10.03 37.61
CA THR A 24 -54.71 8.99 37.75
C THR A 24 -53.35 9.67 37.83
N ALA A 25 -52.67 9.48 38.93
CA ALA A 25 -51.29 9.95 39.16
C ALA A 25 -50.31 9.25 38.16
N ALA A 26 -49.79 10.02 37.23
CA ALA A 26 -48.70 9.58 36.40
C ALA A 26 -47.38 9.90 37.12
N ALA A 27 -46.65 8.84 37.45
CA ALA A 27 -45.26 8.94 37.88
C ALA A 27 -44.46 9.63 36.76
N ALA A 28 -44.00 10.84 37.03
CA ALA A 28 -43.09 11.56 36.15
C ALA A 28 -41.72 10.88 36.23
N GLY A 29 -41.47 9.96 35.29
CA GLY A 29 -40.13 9.50 35.01
C GLY A 29 -39.29 10.70 34.54
N LEU A 30 -38.27 11.06 35.31
CA LEU A 30 -37.26 12.03 34.94
C LEU A 30 -36.52 11.50 33.70
N ALA A 31 -37.06 11.78 32.52
CA ALA A 31 -36.30 11.71 31.28
C ALA A 31 -35.24 12.82 31.35
N THR A 32 -34.02 12.47 31.75
CA THR A 32 -32.88 13.36 31.59
C THR A 32 -32.80 13.71 30.11
N PRO A 33 -32.88 14.98 29.71
CA PRO A 33 -32.67 15.35 28.33
C PRO A 33 -31.24 14.97 28.01
N SER A 34 -31.04 14.00 27.09
CA SER A 34 -29.77 13.78 26.46
C SER A 34 -29.42 15.07 25.72
N LEU A 35 -28.62 15.91 26.35
CA LEU A 35 -28.08 17.10 25.69
C LEU A 35 -27.45 16.62 24.36
N PRO A 36 -27.78 17.27 23.23
CA PRO A 36 -27.14 16.98 21.99
C PRO A 36 -25.64 17.13 22.25
N ARG A 37 -24.87 16.06 22.02
CA ARG A 37 -23.40 16.17 21.97
C ARG A 37 -23.13 17.14 20.83
N PHE A 38 -22.89 18.40 21.17
CA PHE A 38 -22.32 19.33 20.22
C PHE A 38 -21.09 18.63 19.64
N ALA A 39 -21.07 18.44 18.33
CA ALA A 39 -19.91 17.94 17.63
C ALA A 39 -18.75 18.92 17.95
N ARG A 40 -17.90 18.51 18.88
CA ARG A 40 -16.71 19.30 19.21
C ARG A 40 -15.85 19.27 17.96
N ALA A 41 -15.44 20.43 17.45
CA ALA A 41 -14.50 20.52 16.37
C ALA A 41 -13.26 19.68 16.72
N ALA A 42 -12.73 18.93 15.76
CA ALA A 42 -11.53 18.15 15.96
C ALA A 42 -10.39 19.06 16.45
N GLU A 43 -9.65 18.62 17.44
CA GLU A 43 -8.47 19.34 17.93
C GLU A 43 -7.32 19.26 16.91
N VAL A 44 -7.27 18.14 16.19
CA VAL A 44 -6.27 17.86 15.17
C VAL A 44 -6.95 17.26 13.94
N THR A 45 -6.67 17.83 12.79
CA THR A 45 -7.03 17.25 11.50
C THR A 45 -5.73 17.00 10.71
N TRP A 46 -5.49 15.75 10.33
CA TRP A 46 -4.41 15.39 9.45
C TRP A 46 -4.92 15.11 8.04
N ARG A 47 -4.13 15.54 7.05
CA ARG A 47 -4.36 15.24 5.64
C ARG A 47 -3.41 14.14 5.21
N LEU A 48 -3.97 13.05 4.68
CA LEU A 48 -3.24 11.92 4.12
C LEU A 48 -3.46 11.87 2.60
N GLY A 49 -2.39 11.93 1.82
CA GLY A 49 -2.45 11.77 0.36
C GLY A 49 -1.82 10.46 -0.11
N HIS A 50 -2.44 9.81 -1.11
CA HIS A 50 -1.86 8.65 -1.78
C HIS A 50 -2.31 8.52 -3.25
N ASN A 51 -1.54 7.71 -4.03
CA ASN A 51 -1.77 7.59 -5.48
C ASN A 51 -2.64 6.38 -5.87
N ALA A 52 -2.88 5.45 -4.94
CA ALA A 52 -3.67 4.26 -5.22
C ALA A 52 -5.14 4.61 -5.48
N PRO A 53 -5.83 3.86 -6.38
CA PRO A 53 -7.27 3.97 -6.55
C PRO A 53 -8.03 3.63 -5.27
N ALA A 54 -9.22 4.24 -5.11
CA ALA A 54 -10.06 4.08 -3.90
C ALA A 54 -10.56 2.63 -3.65
N TYR A 55 -10.51 1.76 -4.65
CA TYR A 55 -10.87 0.34 -4.49
C TYR A 55 -9.70 -0.56 -4.08
N PHE A 56 -8.47 -0.03 -3.99
CA PHE A 56 -7.28 -0.79 -3.60
C PHE A 56 -7.26 -1.08 -2.08
N PRO A 57 -6.71 -2.24 -1.67
CA PRO A 57 -6.58 -2.57 -0.25
C PRO A 57 -5.89 -1.48 0.58
N LEU A 58 -4.90 -0.79 0.02
CA LEU A 58 -4.24 0.35 0.68
C LEU A 58 -5.26 1.40 1.12
N HIS A 59 -6.12 1.88 0.19
CA HIS A 59 -7.11 2.91 0.53
C HIS A 59 -8.15 2.41 1.53
N LEU A 60 -8.69 1.21 1.31
CA LEU A 60 -9.71 0.65 2.18
C LEU A 60 -9.23 0.54 3.64
N ARG A 61 -7.99 0.09 3.85
CA ARG A 61 -7.41 -0.02 5.19
C ARG A 61 -6.96 1.33 5.77
N LEU A 62 -6.61 2.30 4.95
CA LEU A 62 -6.42 3.68 5.41
C LEU A 62 -7.73 4.32 5.89
N MET A 63 -8.86 4.05 5.22
CA MET A 63 -10.18 4.49 5.68
C MET A 63 -10.60 3.82 6.99
N GLU A 64 -10.28 2.53 7.17
CA GLU A 64 -10.46 1.82 8.44
C GLU A 64 -9.64 2.46 9.55
N ALA A 65 -8.35 2.74 9.31
CA ALA A 65 -7.48 3.43 10.27
C ALA A 65 -8.00 4.84 10.60
N ALA A 66 -8.49 5.59 9.61
CA ALA A 66 -9.11 6.90 9.82
C ALA A 66 -10.32 6.81 10.74
N LYS A 67 -11.19 5.83 10.52
CA LYS A 67 -12.36 5.59 11.37
C LYS A 67 -11.99 5.17 12.79
N ALA A 68 -10.96 4.34 12.93
CA ALA A 68 -10.45 3.92 14.24
C ALA A 68 -9.88 5.13 15.01
N ILE A 69 -9.10 5.99 14.34
CA ILE A 69 -8.54 7.22 14.93
C ILE A 69 -9.67 8.13 15.42
N GLU A 70 -10.66 8.42 14.58
CA GLU A 70 -11.80 9.26 14.94
C GLU A 70 -12.55 8.70 16.17
N THR A 71 -12.86 7.39 16.12
CA THR A 71 -13.63 6.73 17.19
C THR A 71 -12.86 6.68 18.51
N GLN A 72 -11.60 6.24 18.50
CA GLN A 72 -10.79 6.07 19.71
C GLN A 72 -10.36 7.41 20.32
N SER A 73 -10.23 8.45 19.49
CA SER A 73 -9.97 9.81 19.96
C SER A 73 -11.23 10.54 20.45
N ALA A 74 -12.43 9.93 20.36
CA ALA A 74 -13.73 10.56 20.60
C ALA A 74 -13.93 11.83 19.76
N GLY A 75 -13.51 11.79 18.48
CA GLY A 75 -13.60 12.91 17.53
C GLY A 75 -12.56 14.01 17.74
N ARG A 76 -11.60 13.85 18.65
CA ARG A 76 -10.51 14.83 18.85
C ARG A 76 -9.52 14.87 17.70
N MET A 77 -9.37 13.77 16.99
CA MET A 77 -8.48 13.66 15.83
C MET A 77 -9.24 13.11 14.63
N VAL A 78 -9.08 13.76 13.49
CA VAL A 78 -9.63 13.36 12.19
C VAL A 78 -8.50 13.15 11.20
N LEU A 79 -8.58 12.10 10.40
CA LEU A 79 -7.70 11.82 9.28
C LEU A 79 -8.50 11.93 7.97
N GLU A 80 -8.20 12.95 7.17
CA GLU A 80 -8.76 13.13 5.83
C GLU A 80 -7.93 12.37 4.81
N VAL A 81 -8.50 11.36 4.15
CA VAL A 81 -7.80 10.50 3.20
C VAL A 81 -8.13 10.89 1.76
N HIS A 82 -7.11 11.27 1.00
CA HIS A 82 -7.18 11.72 -0.38
C HIS A 82 -6.51 10.70 -1.32
N PRO A 83 -7.31 9.86 -2.02
CA PRO A 83 -6.81 8.85 -2.96
C PRO A 83 -6.48 9.44 -4.34
N ASN A 84 -6.18 8.56 -5.31
CA ASN A 84 -6.11 8.87 -6.75
C ASN A 84 -5.20 10.05 -7.12
N SER A 85 -4.17 10.33 -6.35
CA SER A 85 -3.28 11.48 -6.59
C SER A 85 -3.95 12.86 -6.45
N GLU A 86 -5.05 12.98 -5.70
CA GLU A 86 -5.77 14.26 -5.52
C GLU A 86 -4.87 15.37 -4.95
N LEU A 87 -3.91 15.04 -4.09
CA LEU A 87 -2.95 15.99 -3.53
C LEU A 87 -1.62 16.05 -4.28
N GLY A 88 -1.44 15.26 -5.35
CA GLY A 88 -0.26 15.25 -6.19
C GLY A 88 0.33 13.86 -6.48
N SER A 89 1.40 13.85 -7.27
CA SER A 89 2.15 12.62 -7.58
C SER A 89 2.88 12.08 -6.33
N ALA A 90 3.34 10.82 -6.38
CA ALA A 90 4.08 10.20 -5.27
C ALA A 90 5.31 11.03 -4.86
N VAL A 91 6.09 11.50 -5.84
CA VAL A 91 7.24 12.38 -5.60
C VAL A 91 6.81 13.73 -5.01
N GLY A 92 5.71 14.30 -5.52
CA GLY A 92 5.15 15.55 -5.00
C GLY A 92 4.64 15.40 -3.57
N LEU A 93 3.93 14.32 -3.26
CA LEU A 93 3.45 14.00 -1.91
C LEU A 93 4.60 13.81 -0.93
N PHE A 94 5.67 13.14 -1.36
CA PHE A 94 6.86 12.96 -0.52
C PHE A 94 7.56 14.30 -0.22
N ALA A 95 7.65 15.19 -1.20
CA ALA A 95 8.17 16.54 -0.99
C ALA A 95 7.28 17.36 -0.03
N GLN A 96 5.95 17.26 -0.18
CA GLN A 96 4.97 17.91 0.70
C GLN A 96 5.04 17.38 2.14
N LEU A 97 5.21 16.05 2.32
CA LEU A 97 5.42 15.43 3.63
C LEU A 97 6.64 16.01 4.35
N ARG A 98 7.77 16.11 3.65
CA ARG A 98 9.02 16.69 4.20
C ARG A 98 8.87 18.17 4.52
N ALA A 99 8.11 18.91 3.72
CA ALA A 99 7.79 20.31 3.97
C ALA A 99 6.73 20.53 5.06
N GLY A 100 6.04 19.46 5.50
CA GLY A 100 4.95 19.53 6.49
C GLY A 100 3.69 20.22 5.97
N THR A 101 3.45 20.21 4.66
CA THR A 101 2.23 20.73 4.02
C THR A 101 1.17 19.64 3.77
N VAL A 102 1.59 18.37 3.78
CA VAL A 102 0.75 17.18 3.95
C VAL A 102 1.25 16.45 5.19
N ASP A 103 0.34 15.94 6.01
CA ASP A 103 0.68 15.40 7.31
C ASP A 103 1.12 13.93 7.23
N VAL A 104 0.47 13.14 6.37
CA VAL A 104 0.69 11.69 6.27
C VAL A 104 0.76 11.26 4.81
N VAL A 105 1.73 10.42 4.49
CA VAL A 105 1.90 9.81 3.15
C VAL A 105 2.35 8.35 3.29
N PRO A 106 1.76 7.40 2.56
CA PRO A 106 2.35 6.08 2.35
C PRO A 106 3.58 6.21 1.45
N VAL A 107 4.77 6.20 2.05
CA VAL A 107 6.04 6.38 1.33
C VAL A 107 6.57 5.02 0.89
N THR A 108 6.77 4.82 -0.41
CA THR A 108 7.31 3.57 -0.94
C THR A 108 8.78 3.37 -0.59
N CYS A 109 9.21 2.12 -0.53
CA CYS A 109 10.63 1.81 -0.33
C CYS A 109 11.51 2.41 -1.45
N GLN A 110 11.01 2.53 -2.69
CA GLN A 110 11.72 3.18 -3.80
C GLN A 110 12.01 4.65 -3.53
N LEU A 111 11.02 5.40 -3.03
CA LEU A 111 11.23 6.81 -2.68
C LEU A 111 12.25 6.94 -1.54
N LEU A 112 12.22 6.04 -0.56
CA LEU A 112 13.21 6.03 0.51
C LEU A 112 14.60 5.64 -0.02
N ALA A 113 14.69 4.71 -0.96
CA ALA A 113 15.94 4.30 -1.60
C ALA A 113 16.61 5.44 -2.37
N GLY A 114 15.81 6.30 -3.02
CA GLY A 114 16.31 7.50 -3.70
C GLY A 114 16.96 8.53 -2.75
N GLU A 115 16.60 8.51 -1.47
CA GLU A 115 17.13 9.44 -0.46
C GLU A 115 18.21 8.79 0.42
N THR A 116 18.15 7.50 0.63
CA THR A 116 19.10 6.76 1.48
C THR A 116 19.21 5.30 1.05
N ALA A 117 20.45 4.79 0.93
CA ALA A 117 20.70 3.39 0.58
C ALA A 117 19.98 2.38 1.52
N PHE A 118 19.71 2.77 2.76
CA PHE A 118 19.00 1.90 3.73
C PHE A 118 17.54 1.65 3.32
N GLY A 119 16.90 2.59 2.62
CA GLY A 119 15.55 2.42 2.07
C GLY A 119 15.45 1.31 1.04
N ALA A 120 16.55 0.99 0.35
CA ALA A 120 16.61 -0.08 -0.63
C ALA A 120 16.73 -1.49 -0.02
N LEU A 121 17.19 -1.63 1.24
CA LEU A 121 17.48 -2.93 1.83
C LEU A 121 16.35 -3.97 1.69
N PRO A 122 15.07 -3.62 1.90
CA PRO A 122 13.98 -4.58 1.74
C PRO A 122 13.69 -5.00 0.28
N MET A 123 14.13 -4.17 -0.68
CA MET A 123 13.85 -4.35 -2.10
C MET A 123 15.01 -4.95 -2.88
N LEU A 124 16.11 -5.29 -2.22
CA LEU A 124 17.26 -5.90 -2.92
C LEU A 124 16.88 -7.25 -3.49
N GLY A 125 17.47 -7.58 -4.63
CA GLY A 125 17.12 -8.78 -5.39
C GLY A 125 17.27 -10.06 -4.58
N PHE A 126 16.20 -10.84 -4.49
CA PHE A 126 16.15 -12.17 -3.87
C PHE A 126 16.60 -12.22 -2.39
N VAL A 127 16.47 -11.12 -1.63
CA VAL A 127 16.83 -11.11 -0.21
C VAL A 127 15.83 -11.87 0.65
N PHE A 128 14.56 -11.89 0.29
CA PHE A 128 13.52 -12.61 1.01
C PHE A 128 12.92 -13.74 0.17
N PRO A 129 12.80 -14.95 0.71
CA PRO A 129 12.17 -16.07 -0.01
C PRO A 129 10.64 -15.97 -0.08
N GLY A 130 10.01 -15.15 0.76
CA GLY A 130 8.56 -14.98 0.85
C GLY A 130 8.17 -14.05 1.98
N TYR A 131 6.86 -13.90 2.19
CA TYR A 131 6.29 -12.94 3.13
C TYR A 131 6.70 -13.16 4.59
N ASP A 132 6.84 -14.41 5.05
CA ASP A 132 7.23 -14.70 6.44
C ASP A 132 8.61 -14.08 6.77
N ALA A 133 9.56 -14.20 5.84
CA ALA A 133 10.88 -13.60 6.01
C ALA A 133 10.84 -12.07 5.93
N VAL A 134 9.97 -11.52 5.07
CA VAL A 134 9.73 -10.06 4.99
C VAL A 134 9.22 -9.54 6.33
N TRP A 135 8.20 -10.19 6.89
CA TRP A 135 7.60 -9.70 8.14
C TRP A 135 8.53 -9.92 9.34
N ALA A 136 9.24 -11.04 9.42
CA ALA A 136 10.25 -11.24 10.43
C ALA A 136 11.31 -10.13 10.43
N ALA A 137 11.76 -9.71 9.24
CA ALA A 137 12.76 -8.66 9.09
C ALA A 137 12.20 -7.26 9.37
N LEU A 138 11.04 -6.90 8.78
CA LEU A 138 10.52 -5.53 8.85
C LEU A 138 9.77 -5.22 10.13
N ASP A 139 9.25 -6.22 10.82
CA ASP A 139 8.72 -6.09 12.18
C ASP A 139 9.80 -6.24 13.25
N GLY A 140 10.98 -6.75 12.86
CA GLY A 140 12.17 -6.93 13.70
C GLY A 140 13.22 -5.84 13.54
N ASP A 141 14.49 -6.25 13.74
CA ASP A 141 15.65 -5.35 13.79
C ASP A 141 15.85 -4.54 12.51
N LEU A 142 15.63 -5.15 11.34
CA LEU A 142 15.83 -4.47 10.05
C LEU A 142 14.86 -3.29 9.89
N GLY A 143 13.56 -3.53 10.15
CA GLY A 143 12.58 -2.44 10.10
C GLY A 143 12.87 -1.36 11.14
N GLY A 144 13.26 -1.74 12.37
CA GLY A 144 13.70 -0.79 13.40
C GLY A 144 14.88 0.07 12.94
N PHE A 145 15.89 -0.55 12.35
CA PHE A 145 17.06 0.12 11.81
C PHE A 145 16.68 1.12 10.69
N ILE A 146 15.88 0.67 9.70
CA ILE A 146 15.47 1.52 8.58
C ILE A 146 14.65 2.72 9.09
N ARG A 147 13.67 2.50 9.98
CA ARG A 147 12.87 3.60 10.55
C ARG A 147 13.72 4.62 11.30
N ALA A 148 14.73 4.17 12.05
CA ALA A 148 15.65 5.07 12.74
C ALA A 148 16.43 5.94 11.75
N GLN A 149 16.98 5.34 10.68
CA GLN A 149 17.71 6.05 9.63
C GLN A 149 16.81 7.05 8.87
N VAL A 150 15.58 6.65 8.53
CA VAL A 150 14.60 7.52 7.88
C VAL A 150 14.25 8.72 8.76
N LYS A 151 13.96 8.48 10.05
CA LYS A 151 13.66 9.55 11.00
C LYS A 151 14.83 10.54 11.16
N GLU A 152 16.03 10.02 11.32
CA GLU A 152 17.23 10.83 11.54
C GLU A 152 17.56 11.70 10.31
N ARG A 153 17.53 11.09 9.11
CA ARG A 153 18.03 11.75 7.87
C ARG A 153 16.97 12.56 7.15
N LEU A 154 15.73 12.09 7.14
CA LEU A 154 14.67 12.69 6.31
C LEU A 154 13.67 13.51 7.14
N LYS A 155 13.76 13.45 8.47
CA LYS A 155 12.86 14.19 9.38
C LYS A 155 11.39 13.86 9.13
N ILE A 156 11.10 12.59 8.85
CA ILE A 156 9.76 12.01 8.78
C ILE A 156 9.65 10.83 9.75
N PHE A 157 8.45 10.51 10.18
CA PHE A 157 8.19 9.51 11.21
C PHE A 157 7.44 8.31 10.63
N PRO A 158 8.13 7.23 10.24
CA PRO A 158 7.48 6.01 9.79
C PRO A 158 6.79 5.31 10.96
N MET A 159 5.57 4.79 10.72
CA MET A 159 4.88 3.90 11.67
C MET A 159 5.61 2.56 11.77
N ASP A 160 5.32 1.78 12.84
CA ASP A 160 6.10 0.58 13.12
C ASP A 160 5.90 -0.52 12.10
N ARG A 161 4.67 -0.68 11.58
CA ARG A 161 4.34 -1.72 10.61
C ARG A 161 4.44 -1.20 9.20
N CYS A 162 5.25 -1.87 8.39
CA CYS A 162 5.30 -1.65 6.96
C CYS A 162 4.07 -2.27 6.29
N TRP A 163 3.53 -1.64 5.25
CA TRP A 163 2.39 -2.10 4.47
C TRP A 163 2.86 -2.80 3.21
N ASN A 164 2.11 -3.78 2.73
CA ASN A 164 2.48 -4.66 1.63
C ASN A 164 2.02 -4.10 0.27
N PHE A 165 2.91 -4.08 -0.71
CA PHE A 165 2.50 -3.87 -2.10
C PHE A 165 2.56 -5.18 -2.91
N GLY A 166 3.41 -6.11 -2.49
CA GLY A 166 3.50 -7.44 -3.06
C GLY A 166 4.92 -7.88 -3.40
N LEU A 167 5.03 -9.15 -3.77
CA LEU A 167 6.25 -9.72 -4.35
C LEU A 167 6.19 -9.61 -5.87
N ARG A 168 7.28 -9.15 -6.48
CA ARG A 168 7.36 -8.92 -7.93
C ARG A 168 7.73 -10.21 -8.65
N GLN A 169 7.09 -10.44 -9.79
CA GLN A 169 7.19 -11.65 -10.61
C GLN A 169 7.65 -11.29 -12.02
N VAL A 170 8.29 -12.22 -12.70
CA VAL A 170 8.65 -12.07 -14.12
C VAL A 170 7.59 -12.76 -14.98
N THR A 171 7.04 -12.04 -15.96
CA THR A 171 6.16 -12.63 -16.99
C THR A 171 6.81 -12.54 -18.36
N THR A 172 6.58 -13.55 -19.21
CA THR A 172 7.15 -13.63 -20.57
C THR A 172 6.10 -14.15 -21.55
N SER A 173 6.31 -13.85 -22.84
CA SER A 173 5.38 -14.28 -23.90
C SER A 173 5.51 -15.77 -24.27
N ALA A 174 6.73 -16.35 -24.15
CA ALA A 174 6.97 -17.73 -24.59
C ALA A 174 7.96 -18.49 -23.71
N LYS A 175 8.96 -17.85 -23.14
CA LYS A 175 10.04 -18.51 -22.43
C LYS A 175 9.71 -18.68 -20.95
N VAL A 176 9.69 -19.93 -20.46
CA VAL A 176 9.59 -20.21 -19.03
C VAL A 176 10.90 -19.91 -18.35
N VAL A 177 10.88 -19.16 -17.26
CA VAL A 177 12.05 -18.87 -16.45
C VAL A 177 12.07 -19.81 -15.24
N ASN A 178 13.09 -20.67 -15.16
CA ASN A 178 13.29 -21.60 -14.04
C ASN A 178 14.57 -21.25 -13.25
N VAL A 179 15.61 -20.78 -13.94
CA VAL A 179 16.91 -20.42 -13.36
C VAL A 179 17.39 -19.07 -13.90
N ALA A 180 18.41 -18.50 -13.27
CA ALA A 180 18.95 -17.19 -13.67
C ALA A 180 19.41 -17.14 -15.14
N ALA A 181 19.95 -18.23 -15.68
CA ALA A 181 20.37 -18.29 -17.08
C ALA A 181 19.21 -18.13 -18.08
N ASP A 182 17.97 -18.43 -17.67
CA ASP A 182 16.81 -18.33 -18.56
C ASP A 182 16.42 -16.88 -18.86
N ILE A 183 16.74 -15.92 -17.99
CA ILE A 183 16.42 -14.50 -18.24
C ILE A 183 17.57 -13.73 -18.89
N GLU A 184 18.77 -14.29 -19.04
CA GLU A 184 19.89 -13.61 -19.67
C GLU A 184 19.53 -13.18 -21.10
N GLY A 185 19.79 -11.92 -21.43
CA GLY A 185 19.55 -11.34 -22.75
C GLY A 185 18.08 -11.01 -23.06
N LEU A 186 17.12 -11.33 -22.19
CA LEU A 186 15.72 -10.95 -22.41
C LEU A 186 15.54 -9.44 -22.27
N ARG A 187 14.75 -8.86 -23.16
CA ARG A 187 14.29 -7.47 -23.09
C ARG A 187 13.08 -7.41 -22.14
N LEU A 188 13.34 -7.10 -20.87
CA LEU A 188 12.27 -7.01 -19.88
C LEU A 188 11.93 -5.56 -19.57
N ARG A 189 10.65 -5.25 -19.63
CA ARG A 189 10.17 -3.95 -19.15
C ARG A 189 10.27 -3.91 -17.64
N THR A 190 10.82 -2.81 -17.13
CA THR A 190 10.82 -2.47 -15.70
C THR A 190 10.44 -0.98 -15.53
N PRO A 191 9.95 -0.57 -14.37
CA PRO A 191 9.80 0.86 -14.07
C PRO A 191 11.16 1.57 -14.06
N PRO A 192 11.20 2.91 -14.20
CA PRO A 192 12.45 3.68 -14.36
C PRO A 192 13.22 3.88 -13.05
N GLU A 193 13.14 2.96 -12.11
CA GLU A 193 13.87 2.99 -10.84
C GLU A 193 15.27 2.38 -11.00
N PRO A 194 16.34 3.13 -10.64
CA PRO A 194 17.72 2.69 -10.80
C PRO A 194 18.03 1.34 -10.14
N ASP A 195 17.42 1.05 -9.00
CA ASP A 195 17.67 -0.18 -8.24
C ASP A 195 17.12 -1.43 -8.96
N PHE A 196 15.94 -1.32 -9.60
CA PHE A 196 15.38 -2.40 -10.42
C PHE A 196 16.17 -2.59 -11.70
N ILE A 197 16.57 -1.49 -12.36
CA ILE A 197 17.43 -1.52 -13.54
C ILE A 197 18.76 -2.21 -13.21
N GLY A 198 19.40 -1.80 -12.12
CA GLY A 198 20.68 -2.37 -11.67
C GLY A 198 20.59 -3.86 -11.31
N LEU A 199 19.48 -4.30 -10.69
CA LEU A 199 19.21 -5.70 -10.42
C LEU A 199 19.12 -6.52 -11.71
N LEU A 200 18.32 -6.07 -12.68
CA LEU A 200 18.14 -6.75 -13.97
C LEU A 200 19.44 -6.79 -14.78
N GLN A 201 20.19 -5.70 -14.78
CA GLN A 201 21.52 -5.65 -15.42
C GLN A 201 22.52 -6.64 -14.79
N ALA A 202 22.52 -6.76 -13.47
CA ALA A 202 23.37 -7.74 -12.76
C ALA A 202 23.01 -9.19 -13.11
N LEU A 203 21.76 -9.45 -13.53
CA LEU A 203 21.27 -10.72 -14.06
C LEU A 203 21.42 -10.83 -15.59
N LYS A 204 22.16 -9.89 -16.23
CA LYS A 204 22.37 -9.80 -17.68
C LYS A 204 21.08 -9.69 -18.51
N VAL A 205 20.02 -9.18 -17.92
CA VAL A 205 18.79 -8.80 -18.61
C VAL A 205 19.05 -7.48 -19.35
N LEU A 206 18.32 -7.24 -20.43
CA LEU A 206 18.27 -5.95 -21.13
C LEU A 206 17.03 -5.18 -20.61
N PRO A 207 17.18 -4.35 -19.57
CA PRO A 207 16.04 -3.64 -19.00
C PRO A 207 15.58 -2.52 -19.93
N VAL A 208 14.29 -2.46 -20.19
CA VAL A 208 13.64 -1.41 -20.99
C VAL A 208 12.67 -0.65 -20.13
N THR A 209 12.91 0.64 -19.93
CA THR A 209 12.01 1.52 -19.16
C THR A 209 10.96 2.10 -20.11
N THR A 210 9.70 1.74 -19.90
CA THR A 210 8.57 2.29 -20.64
C THR A 210 7.36 2.44 -19.72
N PRO A 211 6.51 3.45 -19.94
CA PRO A 211 5.24 3.59 -19.22
C PRO A 211 4.37 2.34 -19.36
N LEU A 212 3.46 2.11 -18.39
CA LEU A 212 2.47 1.02 -18.49
C LEU A 212 1.53 1.22 -19.71
N SER A 213 1.27 2.48 -20.07
CA SER A 213 0.53 2.81 -21.30
C SER A 213 1.36 2.38 -22.52
N GLY A 214 0.80 1.49 -23.34
CA GLY A 214 1.48 0.94 -24.50
C GLY A 214 2.32 -0.32 -24.24
N LEU A 215 2.44 -0.76 -23.00
CA LEU A 215 3.18 -1.99 -22.66
C LEU A 215 2.54 -3.23 -23.28
N GLU A 216 1.21 -3.37 -23.22
CA GLU A 216 0.48 -4.48 -23.85
C GLU A 216 0.87 -4.62 -25.34
N ARG A 217 0.83 -3.51 -26.09
CA ARG A 217 1.20 -3.52 -27.51
C ARG A 217 2.68 -3.88 -27.74
N ALA A 218 3.60 -3.40 -26.90
CA ALA A 218 5.02 -3.73 -27.03
C ALA A 218 5.30 -5.22 -26.80
N LEU A 219 4.51 -5.85 -25.92
CA LEU A 219 4.56 -7.30 -25.67
C LEU A 219 3.91 -8.10 -26.80
N GLU A 220 2.75 -7.66 -27.34
CA GLU A 220 2.07 -8.30 -28.47
C GLU A 220 2.92 -8.30 -29.74
N THR A 221 3.62 -7.21 -30.01
CA THR A 221 4.50 -7.06 -31.18
C THR A 221 5.89 -7.68 -30.97
N HIS A 222 6.14 -8.32 -29.82
CA HIS A 222 7.44 -8.87 -29.42
C HIS A 222 8.60 -7.86 -29.46
N ALA A 223 8.30 -6.56 -29.32
CA ALA A 223 9.30 -5.54 -29.07
C ALA A 223 9.96 -5.74 -27.70
N LEU A 224 9.24 -6.37 -26.77
CA LEU A 224 9.70 -6.83 -25.46
C LEU A 224 9.42 -8.32 -25.32
N ASP A 225 10.31 -9.03 -24.62
CA ASP A 225 10.16 -10.46 -24.35
C ASP A 225 9.32 -10.71 -23.11
N GLY A 226 9.26 -9.72 -22.23
CA GLY A 226 8.51 -9.80 -20.97
C GLY A 226 8.53 -8.53 -20.15
N GLN A 227 8.09 -8.65 -18.90
CA GLN A 227 8.13 -7.58 -17.90
C GLN A 227 8.23 -8.16 -16.50
N GLU A 228 8.47 -7.31 -15.50
CA GLU A 228 8.42 -7.64 -14.10
C GLU A 228 7.47 -6.70 -13.34
N SER A 229 6.63 -7.27 -12.47
CA SER A 229 5.70 -6.51 -11.64
C SER A 229 5.03 -7.39 -10.57
N VAL A 230 4.21 -6.78 -9.70
CA VAL A 230 3.32 -7.49 -8.78
C VAL A 230 2.08 -8.02 -9.50
N LEU A 231 1.54 -9.15 -9.05
CA LEU A 231 0.42 -9.84 -9.71
C LEU A 231 -0.82 -8.94 -9.93
N PRO A 232 -1.25 -8.10 -8.98
CA PRO A 232 -2.40 -7.23 -9.20
C PRO A 232 -2.22 -6.24 -10.35
N LEU A 233 -1.01 -5.71 -10.55
CA LEU A 233 -0.73 -4.81 -11.67
C LEU A 233 -0.67 -5.55 -13.02
N ILE A 234 -0.13 -6.79 -13.04
CA ILE A 234 -0.14 -7.65 -14.23
C ILE A 234 -1.57 -7.89 -14.69
N LYS A 235 -2.47 -8.19 -13.76
CA LYS A 235 -3.91 -8.37 -14.05
C LYS A 235 -4.58 -7.08 -14.49
N ALA A 236 -4.37 -5.97 -13.74
CA ALA A 236 -5.00 -4.69 -14.03
C ALA A 236 -4.62 -4.13 -15.41
N ALA A 237 -3.36 -4.29 -15.80
CA ALA A 237 -2.86 -3.93 -17.13
C ALA A 237 -3.12 -5.00 -18.20
N ARG A 238 -3.87 -6.08 -17.88
CA ARG A 238 -4.27 -7.17 -18.78
C ARG A 238 -3.11 -7.85 -19.50
N LEU A 239 -1.91 -7.84 -18.90
CA LEU A 239 -0.69 -8.35 -19.55
C LEU A 239 -0.77 -9.86 -19.83
N TYR A 240 -1.65 -10.60 -19.14
CA TYR A 240 -1.96 -12.00 -19.44
C TYR A 240 -2.54 -12.22 -20.85
N MET A 241 -2.96 -11.16 -21.56
CA MET A 241 -3.41 -11.26 -22.96
C MET A 241 -2.23 -11.43 -23.93
N ALA A 242 -1.10 -10.80 -23.61
CA ALA A 242 0.11 -10.82 -24.46
C ALA A 242 1.21 -11.75 -23.92
N GLN A 243 1.03 -12.31 -22.71
CA GLN A 243 2.06 -13.13 -22.04
C GLN A 243 1.49 -14.44 -21.54
N SER A 244 2.17 -15.53 -21.86
CA SER A 244 1.69 -16.89 -21.57
C SER A 244 2.22 -17.49 -20.27
N THR A 245 3.31 -16.92 -19.71
CA THR A 245 3.95 -17.47 -18.50
C THR A 245 4.20 -16.40 -17.45
N CYS A 246 4.03 -16.79 -16.20
CA CYS A 246 4.43 -16.03 -15.02
C CYS A 246 5.33 -16.90 -14.14
N SER A 247 6.59 -16.59 -14.10
CA SER A 247 7.54 -17.27 -13.23
C SER A 247 7.58 -16.57 -11.87
N LEU A 248 7.21 -17.30 -10.82
CA LEU A 248 7.13 -16.79 -9.45
C LEU A 248 8.53 -16.60 -8.87
N THR A 249 9.21 -15.59 -9.38
CA THR A 249 10.58 -15.25 -9.00
C THR A 249 10.68 -14.67 -7.60
N ASN A 250 9.63 -13.99 -7.13
CA ASN A 250 9.65 -13.25 -5.86
C ASN A 250 10.94 -12.41 -5.72
N HIS A 251 11.42 -11.88 -6.84
CA HIS A 251 12.77 -11.30 -6.93
C HIS A 251 12.94 -10.01 -6.14
N VAL A 252 11.84 -9.28 -5.90
CA VAL A 252 11.80 -8.07 -5.08
C VAL A 252 10.49 -8.08 -4.29
N TRP A 253 10.58 -7.78 -3.00
CA TRP A 253 9.42 -7.37 -2.22
C TRP A 253 9.26 -5.85 -2.30
N ASP A 254 8.04 -5.39 -2.46
CA ASP A 254 7.70 -3.97 -2.53
C ASP A 254 6.68 -3.60 -1.44
N GLY A 255 6.82 -2.42 -0.86
CA GLY A 255 5.95 -1.97 0.22
C GLY A 255 6.08 -0.49 0.55
N HIS A 256 5.30 -0.10 1.57
CA HIS A 256 5.20 1.29 2.01
C HIS A 256 5.36 1.39 3.51
N TRP A 257 5.94 2.49 3.99
CA TRP A 257 5.74 2.96 5.35
C TRP A 257 4.72 4.09 5.37
N ILE A 258 3.74 4.01 6.28
CA ILE A 258 2.92 5.18 6.59
C ILE A 258 3.81 6.14 7.36
N CYS A 259 4.16 7.25 6.73
CA CYS A 259 5.05 8.25 7.28
C CYS A 259 4.30 9.51 7.64
N VAL A 260 4.59 10.08 8.81
CA VAL A 260 4.05 11.33 9.29
C VAL A 260 5.12 12.41 9.20
N SER A 261 4.75 13.63 8.80
CA SER A 261 5.68 14.77 8.78
C SER A 261 6.19 15.10 10.18
N GLU A 262 7.42 15.58 10.31
CA GLU A 262 8.00 15.99 11.60
C GLU A 262 7.09 16.99 12.32
N LYS A 263 6.61 18.01 11.59
CA LYS A 263 5.71 19.03 12.12
C LYS A 263 4.43 18.43 12.72
N ALA A 264 3.74 17.58 11.98
CA ALA A 264 2.50 16.95 12.43
C ALA A 264 2.76 16.03 13.64
N TRP A 265 3.85 15.24 13.59
CA TRP A 265 4.17 14.30 14.65
C TRP A 265 4.57 14.97 15.96
N LEU A 266 5.44 16.00 15.92
CA LEU A 266 5.92 16.67 17.12
C LEU A 266 4.80 17.43 17.85
N ASN A 267 3.86 17.99 17.10
CA ASN A 267 2.72 18.75 17.63
C ASN A 267 1.55 17.87 18.11
N LEU A 268 1.59 16.56 17.84
CA LEU A 268 0.51 15.66 18.26
C LEU A 268 0.63 15.31 19.76
N PRO A 269 -0.44 15.47 20.57
CA PRO A 269 -0.48 15.01 21.96
C PRO A 269 -0.17 13.51 22.07
N LEU A 270 0.55 13.10 23.13
CA LEU A 270 1.02 11.72 23.30
C LEU A 270 -0.10 10.68 23.13
N LYS A 271 -1.24 10.89 23.81
CA LYS A 271 -2.39 9.98 23.68
C LYS A 271 -2.91 9.83 22.25
N LEU A 272 -2.87 10.90 21.45
CA LEU A 272 -3.26 10.84 20.04
C LEU A 272 -2.18 10.16 19.17
N LYS A 273 -0.89 10.27 19.54
CA LYS A 273 0.19 9.50 18.91
C LYS A 273 -0.03 8.00 19.10
N ASP A 274 -0.37 7.57 20.31
CA ASP A 274 -0.63 6.16 20.61
C ASP A 274 -1.81 5.63 19.79
N ILE A 275 -2.91 6.40 19.71
CA ILE A 275 -4.10 6.05 18.92
C ILE A 275 -3.75 5.96 17.41
N ALA A 276 -3.07 6.96 16.86
CA ALA A 276 -2.70 6.97 15.45
C ALA A 276 -1.74 5.83 15.10
N THR A 277 -0.73 5.59 15.95
CA THR A 277 0.22 4.49 15.77
C THR A 277 -0.49 3.13 15.79
N ALA A 278 -1.37 2.90 16.77
CA ALA A 278 -2.12 1.66 16.87
C ALA A 278 -3.00 1.44 15.63
N ALA A 279 -3.75 2.46 15.21
CA ALA A 279 -4.65 2.37 14.06
C ALA A 279 -3.91 2.10 12.73
N PHE A 280 -2.80 2.77 12.47
CA PHE A 280 -1.99 2.52 11.29
C PHE A 280 -1.30 1.15 11.33
N ASN A 281 -0.83 0.71 12.49
CA ASN A 281 -0.20 -0.59 12.64
C ASN A 281 -1.21 -1.74 12.43
N GLU A 282 -2.42 -1.64 12.98
CA GLU A 282 -3.49 -2.61 12.79
C GLU A 282 -3.97 -2.63 11.34
N GLY A 283 -4.21 -1.44 10.74
CA GLY A 283 -4.53 -1.32 9.32
C GLY A 283 -3.48 -1.96 8.42
N GLY A 284 -2.20 -1.85 8.78
CA GLY A 284 -1.09 -2.50 8.09
C GLY A 284 -1.15 -4.03 8.14
N LEU A 285 -1.48 -4.61 9.29
CA LEU A 285 -1.63 -6.06 9.43
C LEU A 285 -2.80 -6.59 8.59
N HIS A 286 -3.94 -5.89 8.61
CA HIS A 286 -5.09 -6.25 7.77
C HIS A 286 -4.76 -6.12 6.28
N GLN A 287 -4.08 -5.06 5.88
CA GLN A 287 -3.71 -4.82 4.49
C GLN A 287 -2.71 -5.87 3.96
N ARG A 288 -1.78 -6.36 4.79
CA ARG A 288 -0.90 -7.47 4.45
C ARG A 288 -1.68 -8.75 4.13
N ALA A 289 -2.66 -9.08 4.97
CA ALA A 289 -3.52 -10.25 4.77
C ALA A 289 -4.35 -10.12 3.49
N ASP A 290 -4.94 -8.96 3.24
CA ASP A 290 -5.69 -8.66 2.02
C ASP A 290 -4.83 -8.82 0.77
N THR A 291 -3.58 -8.33 0.80
CA THR A 291 -2.68 -8.43 -0.36
C THR A 291 -2.33 -9.87 -0.68
N VAL A 292 -2.02 -10.69 0.33
CA VAL A 292 -1.74 -12.12 0.14
C VAL A 292 -2.96 -12.85 -0.43
N ALA A 293 -4.15 -12.58 0.11
CA ALA A 293 -5.39 -13.18 -0.38
C ALA A 293 -5.71 -12.75 -1.82
N ASN A 294 -5.50 -11.47 -2.13
CA ASN A 294 -5.68 -10.92 -3.46
C ASN A 294 -4.68 -11.51 -4.47
N ASP A 295 -3.42 -11.67 -4.11
CA ASP A 295 -2.40 -12.29 -4.98
C ASP A 295 -2.81 -13.72 -5.35
N ALA A 296 -3.24 -14.53 -4.38
CA ALA A 296 -3.72 -15.89 -4.62
C ALA A 296 -4.96 -15.94 -5.52
N GLN A 297 -5.90 -14.99 -5.33
CA GLN A 297 -7.09 -14.89 -6.17
C GLN A 297 -6.73 -14.46 -7.60
N VAL A 298 -5.86 -13.45 -7.74
CA VAL A 298 -5.40 -12.94 -9.04
C VAL A 298 -4.66 -14.02 -9.83
N GLN A 299 -3.81 -14.82 -9.16
CA GLN A 299 -3.14 -15.94 -9.80
C GLN A 299 -4.14 -16.94 -10.40
N LYS A 300 -5.12 -17.39 -9.61
CA LYS A 300 -6.18 -18.32 -10.08
C LYS A 300 -6.95 -17.75 -11.28
N GLU A 301 -7.27 -16.47 -11.25
CA GLU A 301 -7.99 -15.82 -12.36
C GLU A 301 -7.14 -15.71 -13.64
N MET A 302 -5.83 -15.49 -13.52
CA MET A 302 -4.93 -15.48 -14.68
C MET A 302 -4.67 -16.90 -15.20
N GLU A 303 -4.57 -17.90 -14.31
CA GLU A 303 -4.50 -19.33 -14.70
C GLU A 303 -5.74 -19.76 -15.49
N ALA A 304 -6.94 -19.37 -15.03
CA ALA A 304 -8.20 -19.63 -15.74
C ALA A 304 -8.26 -18.97 -17.13
N LYS A 305 -7.44 -17.95 -17.39
CA LYS A 305 -7.28 -17.29 -18.67
C LYS A 305 -6.13 -17.85 -19.52
N GLY A 306 -5.48 -18.91 -19.06
CA GLY A 306 -4.45 -19.64 -19.80
C GLY A 306 -3.00 -19.25 -19.48
N MET A 307 -2.75 -18.30 -18.56
CA MET A 307 -1.40 -18.01 -18.10
C MET A 307 -0.87 -19.17 -17.25
N LYS A 308 0.35 -19.62 -17.55
CA LYS A 308 1.02 -20.70 -16.81
C LYS A 308 1.91 -20.14 -15.73
N PHE A 309 1.83 -20.68 -14.54
CA PHE A 309 2.67 -20.30 -13.41
C PHE A 309 3.68 -21.40 -13.09
N ASN A 310 4.90 -21.01 -12.72
CA ASN A 310 5.94 -21.93 -12.26
C ASN A 310 6.77 -21.30 -11.14
N ALA A 311 7.29 -22.14 -10.25
CA ALA A 311 8.31 -21.75 -9.30
C ALA A 311 9.69 -21.70 -9.99
N VAL A 312 10.63 -20.96 -9.38
CA VAL A 312 11.99 -20.83 -9.89
C VAL A 312 13.02 -21.31 -8.85
N ASP A 313 14.20 -21.67 -9.30
CA ASP A 313 15.36 -21.89 -8.43
C ASP A 313 15.98 -20.53 -8.02
N THR A 314 15.53 -19.98 -6.91
CA THR A 314 16.01 -18.70 -6.38
C THR A 314 17.51 -18.72 -6.04
N GLN A 315 18.09 -19.89 -5.76
CA GLN A 315 19.52 -19.99 -5.46
C GLN A 315 20.39 -19.71 -6.69
N SER A 316 19.93 -20.10 -7.88
CA SER A 316 20.62 -19.79 -9.13
C SER A 316 20.74 -18.26 -9.35
N PHE A 317 19.67 -17.53 -9.03
CA PHE A 317 19.65 -16.05 -9.10
C PHE A 317 20.58 -15.42 -8.06
N ARG A 318 20.54 -15.88 -6.82
CA ARG A 318 21.47 -15.41 -5.78
C ARG A 318 22.92 -15.64 -6.17
N GLN A 319 23.24 -16.80 -6.75
CA GLN A 319 24.60 -17.09 -7.23
C GLN A 319 25.01 -16.17 -8.37
N ALA A 320 24.13 -15.91 -9.34
CA ALA A 320 24.37 -14.97 -10.42
C ALA A 320 24.64 -13.56 -9.91
N LEU A 321 23.84 -13.08 -8.95
CA LEU A 321 24.01 -11.77 -8.32
C LEU A 321 25.31 -11.65 -7.50
N ARG A 322 25.69 -12.71 -6.77
CA ARG A 322 27.01 -12.76 -6.10
C ARG A 322 28.14 -12.63 -7.11
N LYS A 323 28.09 -13.44 -8.17
CA LYS A 323 29.11 -13.43 -9.24
C LYS A 323 29.21 -12.09 -9.94
N ALA A 324 28.09 -11.39 -10.08
CA ALA A 324 28.04 -10.04 -10.65
C ALA A 324 28.53 -8.95 -9.68
N GLY A 325 28.83 -9.26 -8.42
CA GLY A 325 29.23 -8.30 -7.41
C GLY A 325 28.08 -7.43 -6.89
N TYR A 326 26.84 -7.76 -7.22
CA TYR A 326 25.64 -6.98 -6.85
C TYR A 326 25.52 -6.80 -5.34
N TYR A 327 25.59 -7.88 -4.58
CA TYR A 327 25.48 -7.83 -3.14
C TYR A 327 26.68 -7.12 -2.48
N ALA A 328 27.90 -7.33 -2.96
CA ALA A 328 29.07 -6.64 -2.44
C ALA A 328 28.99 -5.12 -2.63
N ALA A 329 28.45 -4.66 -3.77
CA ALA A 329 28.22 -3.25 -4.01
C ALA A 329 27.19 -2.64 -3.05
N TRP A 330 26.12 -3.38 -2.72
CA TRP A 330 25.11 -2.94 -1.75
C TRP A 330 25.63 -2.98 -0.30
N GLN A 331 26.39 -4.00 0.05
CA GLN A 331 27.07 -4.09 1.35
C GLN A 331 27.96 -2.85 1.59
N ALA A 332 28.74 -2.45 0.60
CA ALA A 332 29.59 -1.27 0.69
C ALA A 332 28.79 0.03 0.90
N LYS A 333 27.57 0.12 0.34
CA LYS A 333 26.69 1.30 0.49
C LYS A 333 25.94 1.34 1.82
N THR A 334 25.63 0.18 2.41
CA THR A 334 24.71 0.08 3.55
C THR A 334 25.38 -0.27 4.88
N GLY A 335 26.68 -0.62 4.86
CA GLY A 335 27.47 -0.82 6.09
C GLY A 335 26.76 -1.70 7.13
N ASP A 336 26.51 -1.16 8.32
CA ASP A 336 25.87 -1.90 9.43
C ASP A 336 24.47 -2.44 9.07
N GLY A 337 23.73 -1.78 8.21
CA GLY A 337 22.43 -2.25 7.73
C GLY A 337 22.50 -3.59 7.01
N TRP A 338 23.64 -3.87 6.36
CA TRP A 338 23.86 -5.15 5.69
C TRP A 338 23.88 -6.34 6.66
N ALA A 339 24.61 -6.20 7.77
CA ALA A 339 24.67 -7.25 8.78
C ALA A 339 23.28 -7.53 9.41
N VAL A 340 22.45 -6.49 9.54
CA VAL A 340 21.08 -6.65 10.01
C VAL A 340 20.22 -7.37 8.97
N LEU A 341 20.36 -7.04 7.68
CA LEU A 341 19.66 -7.73 6.59
C LEU A 341 20.00 -9.22 6.54
N GLU A 342 21.29 -9.59 6.64
CA GLU A 342 21.74 -10.98 6.54
C GLU A 342 21.23 -11.88 7.68
N LYS A 343 20.80 -11.34 8.82
CA LYS A 343 20.10 -12.13 9.86
C LYS A 343 18.83 -12.80 9.34
N TYR A 344 18.17 -12.19 8.36
CA TYR A 344 16.87 -12.63 7.82
C TYR A 344 16.97 -13.25 6.43
N SER A 345 17.88 -12.75 5.61
CA SER A 345 18.09 -13.24 4.24
C SER A 345 19.02 -14.46 4.17
N GLY A 346 19.75 -14.74 5.26
CA GLY A 346 20.96 -15.56 5.18
C GLY A 346 22.09 -14.83 4.48
N ARG A 347 23.26 -15.44 4.40
CA ARG A 347 24.46 -14.86 3.79
C ARG A 347 24.25 -14.58 2.31
N LEU A 348 24.49 -13.34 1.88
CA LEU A 348 24.33 -12.87 0.51
C LEU A 348 25.68 -12.69 -0.22
N THR A 349 26.70 -12.28 0.51
CA THR A 349 28.09 -12.11 0.00
C THR A 349 28.97 -13.31 0.26
#